data_768457f75aed7748e5d6d208dfe80eee
#
_entry.id   768457f75aed7748e5d6d208dfe80eee
#
_cell.length_a   1.000
_cell.length_b   1.000
_cell.length_c   1.000
_cell.angle_alpha   90.00
_cell.angle_beta   90.00
_cell.angle_gamma   90.00
#
_symmetry.space_group_name_H-M   'P 1'
#
loop_
_entity.id
_entity.type
_entity.pdbx_description
1 polymer ?
#
loop_
_entity_poly.entity_id
_entity_poly.type
_entity_poly.pdbx_seq_one_letter_code
_entity_poly.pdbx_strand_id
1 'polypeptide(L)'
;MNILIIPSWYATNSNPTNGSFFREQAMALKEAGHNVIVAFVEVRLASRDLFSEKVDIKDDNGIKTYRIIQGKIPKTGNIGTAIAFRRGLIKIIKNLYNRENIDIVHLHSCIWGGIGAVSASRKLNIPLVITEHSSYYSRYRVKMIEKLILRYSFKSANKVISVSNSLREIISKYKSNIEVIPNMVDCDKVLSIINKKNNLGEEGQFTFLSLCYLKKNKGVDILIRAFSTYFRGKEVKLIIAGDGPERENLENLSKELGILEQVEFKGALNRDEVYKVMSNCNIFVLPSKFETFGVVLIEALANGKPVISTRNGGANDIVTDENGILVDIDDIEGLGKAMVDLKLDYNKYNEEEIRNSCINKYSKKIITRQLEKVYSELICKK
;
A
#
# COMPACT_ATOMS: atom_id res chain seq x y z
N MET A 1 13.81 14.54 -14.85
CA MET A 1 14.29 13.18 -15.15
C MET A 1 13.22 12.40 -15.88
N ASN A 2 13.60 11.43 -16.72
CA ASN A 2 12.69 10.53 -17.38
C ASN A 2 12.69 9.19 -16.64
N ILE A 3 11.59 8.84 -16.00
CA ILE A 3 11.49 7.74 -15.05
C ILE A 3 10.60 6.65 -15.64
N LEU A 4 11.13 5.43 -15.78
CA LEU A 4 10.36 4.25 -16.18
C LEU A 4 9.95 3.47 -14.94
N ILE A 5 8.68 3.54 -14.57
CA ILE A 5 8.10 2.78 -13.47
C ILE A 5 7.61 1.43 -14.00
N ILE A 6 8.02 0.35 -13.34
CA ILE A 6 7.62 -1.03 -13.64
C ILE A 6 6.90 -1.60 -12.41
N PRO A 7 5.57 -1.54 -12.33
CA PRO A 7 4.83 -2.16 -11.24
C PRO A 7 4.65 -3.66 -11.50
N SER A 8 4.89 -4.51 -10.49
CA SER A 8 4.63 -5.96 -10.59
C SER A 8 3.14 -6.30 -10.68
N TRP A 9 2.26 -5.40 -10.20
CA TRP A 9 0.80 -5.41 -10.40
C TRP A 9 0.31 -3.97 -10.55
N TYR A 10 -0.76 -3.78 -11.27
CA TYR A 10 -1.29 -2.45 -11.57
C TYR A 10 -2.79 -2.53 -11.84
N ALA A 11 -3.47 -1.38 -11.88
CA ALA A 11 -4.89 -1.30 -12.17
C ALA A 11 -5.25 -1.93 -13.52
N THR A 12 -6.30 -2.73 -13.53
CA THR A 12 -6.90 -3.34 -14.72
C THR A 12 -8.39 -3.02 -14.74
N ASN A 13 -9.07 -3.28 -15.86
CA ASN A 13 -10.53 -3.09 -15.94
C ASN A 13 -11.29 -3.94 -14.90
N SER A 14 -10.79 -5.14 -14.59
CA SER A 14 -11.38 -6.05 -13.60
C SER A 14 -11.01 -5.72 -12.15
N ASN A 15 -9.96 -4.94 -11.93
CA ASN A 15 -9.51 -4.51 -10.60
C ASN A 15 -8.88 -3.11 -10.68
N PRO A 16 -9.69 -2.05 -10.67
CA PRO A 16 -9.23 -0.68 -10.87
C PRO A 16 -8.44 -0.10 -9.70
N THR A 17 -8.55 -0.68 -8.51
CA THR A 17 -7.85 -0.24 -7.30
C THR A 17 -6.50 -0.95 -7.09
N ASN A 18 -6.20 -1.98 -7.88
CA ASN A 18 -4.98 -2.76 -7.73
C ASN A 18 -3.74 -1.90 -8.01
N GLY A 19 -2.83 -1.82 -7.05
CA GLY A 19 -1.61 -1.01 -7.16
C GLY A 19 -1.85 0.50 -7.15
N SER A 20 -2.90 0.99 -6.49
CA SER A 20 -3.22 2.43 -6.37
C SER A 20 -2.03 3.24 -5.86
N PHE A 21 -1.31 2.75 -4.87
CA PHE A 21 -0.13 3.42 -4.32
C PHE A 21 1.05 3.54 -5.33
N PHE A 22 1.18 2.64 -6.30
CA PHE A 22 2.16 2.81 -7.39
C PHE A 22 1.76 3.94 -8.34
N ARG A 23 0.44 4.05 -8.62
CA ARG A 23 -0.10 5.14 -9.43
C ARG A 23 0.07 6.48 -8.70
N GLU A 24 -0.23 6.53 -7.41
CA GLU A 24 -0.06 7.73 -6.58
C GLU A 24 1.40 8.20 -6.57
N GLN A 25 2.35 7.27 -6.44
CA GLN A 25 3.77 7.62 -6.52
C GLN A 25 4.19 8.11 -7.92
N ALA A 26 3.67 7.47 -8.98
CA ALA A 26 3.93 7.90 -10.35
C ALA A 26 3.38 9.32 -10.60
N MET A 27 2.17 9.61 -10.09
CA MET A 27 1.57 10.94 -10.19
C MET A 27 2.34 11.98 -9.39
N ALA A 28 2.77 11.66 -8.16
CA ALA A 28 3.56 12.58 -7.33
C ALA A 28 4.90 12.94 -8.00
N LEU A 29 5.57 11.99 -8.62
CA LEU A 29 6.79 12.25 -9.40
C LEU A 29 6.51 13.12 -10.64
N LYS A 30 5.37 12.92 -11.31
CA LYS A 30 4.96 13.77 -12.43
C LYS A 30 4.62 15.18 -11.97
N GLU A 31 3.90 15.35 -10.87
CA GLU A 31 3.58 16.64 -10.24
C GLU A 31 4.86 17.41 -9.83
N ALA A 32 5.93 16.69 -9.48
CA ALA A 32 7.25 17.25 -9.22
C ALA A 32 8.06 17.63 -10.48
N GLY A 33 7.46 17.52 -11.67
CA GLY A 33 8.07 17.96 -12.93
C GLY A 33 8.89 16.87 -13.65
N HIS A 34 8.76 15.61 -13.28
CA HIS A 34 9.42 14.51 -13.99
C HIS A 34 8.56 13.98 -15.14
N ASN A 35 9.23 13.48 -16.20
CA ASN A 35 8.57 12.69 -17.24
C ASN A 35 8.45 11.25 -16.76
N VAL A 36 7.24 10.81 -16.43
CA VAL A 36 6.97 9.48 -15.87
C VAL A 36 6.26 8.61 -16.89
N ILE A 37 6.82 7.44 -17.12
CA ILE A 37 6.25 6.41 -18.00
C ILE A 37 6.04 5.14 -17.17
N VAL A 38 4.90 4.48 -17.33
CA VAL A 38 4.61 3.19 -16.70
C VAL A 38 4.68 2.07 -17.73
N ALA A 39 5.42 1.01 -17.44
CA ALA A 39 5.46 -0.23 -18.24
C ALA A 39 4.84 -1.37 -17.44
N PHE A 40 3.65 -1.80 -17.82
CA PHE A 40 2.90 -2.84 -17.11
C PHE A 40 2.64 -4.08 -17.97
N VAL A 41 2.96 -5.24 -17.43
CA VAL A 41 2.67 -6.55 -18.03
C VAL A 41 1.57 -7.22 -17.22
N GLU A 42 0.41 -7.37 -17.82
CA GLU A 42 -0.67 -8.15 -17.24
C GLU A 42 -0.47 -9.62 -17.56
N VAL A 43 -0.22 -10.43 -16.53
CA VAL A 43 0.00 -11.88 -16.69
C VAL A 43 -1.28 -12.63 -16.37
N ARG A 44 -1.79 -13.39 -17.37
CA ARG A 44 -2.99 -14.24 -17.24
C ARG A 44 -2.62 -15.71 -17.44
N LEU A 45 -3.50 -16.63 -17.02
CA LEU A 45 -3.35 -18.04 -17.38
C LEU A 45 -3.47 -18.16 -18.90
N ALA A 46 -2.56 -18.95 -19.52
CA ALA A 46 -2.57 -19.12 -20.97
C ALA A 46 -3.85 -19.86 -21.41
N SER A 47 -4.63 -19.24 -22.27
CA SER A 47 -5.55 -19.86 -23.22
C SER A 47 -4.93 -19.73 -24.61
N ARG A 48 -5.38 -20.50 -25.60
CA ARG A 48 -4.74 -20.55 -26.97
C ARG A 48 -4.55 -19.17 -27.62
N ASP A 49 -5.35 -18.16 -27.21
CA ASP A 49 -5.40 -16.83 -27.83
C ASP A 49 -4.67 -15.71 -27.04
N LEU A 50 -3.93 -16.02 -25.96
CA LEU A 50 -3.44 -15.03 -24.99
C LEU A 50 -1.96 -14.64 -25.13
N PHE A 51 -1.37 -14.76 -26.31
CA PHE A 51 -0.02 -14.21 -26.56
C PHE A 51 -0.13 -12.92 -27.38
N SER A 52 -0.50 -11.81 -26.74
CA SER A 52 -0.50 -10.53 -27.44
C SER A 52 0.93 -10.16 -27.86
N GLU A 53 1.11 -9.85 -29.13
CA GLU A 53 2.32 -9.23 -29.65
C GLU A 53 2.24 -7.71 -29.58
N LYS A 54 1.02 -7.15 -29.46
CA LYS A 54 0.76 -5.72 -29.52
C LYS A 54 0.92 -5.10 -28.13
N VAL A 55 1.71 -4.03 -28.07
CA VAL A 55 1.82 -3.14 -26.91
C VAL A 55 0.78 -2.04 -27.06
N ASP A 56 -0.13 -1.94 -26.11
CA ASP A 56 -1.11 -0.86 -26.03
C ASP A 56 -0.48 0.33 -25.27
N ILE A 57 -0.67 1.53 -25.82
CA ILE A 57 -0.26 2.77 -25.18
C ILE A 57 -1.55 3.48 -24.73
N LYS A 58 -1.66 3.75 -23.43
CA LYS A 58 -2.82 4.40 -22.84
C LYS A 58 -2.39 5.59 -22.01
N ASP A 59 -3.22 6.59 -21.92
CA ASP A 59 -3.14 7.61 -20.88
C ASP A 59 -3.88 7.11 -19.63
N ASP A 60 -3.20 7.13 -18.48
CA ASP A 60 -3.76 6.79 -17.18
C ASP A 60 -3.65 8.02 -16.27
N ASN A 61 -4.65 8.89 -16.33
CA ASN A 61 -4.67 10.16 -15.61
C ASN A 61 -3.46 11.05 -15.93
N GLY A 62 -3.12 11.17 -17.22
CA GLY A 62 -1.99 11.92 -17.70
C GLY A 62 -0.64 11.22 -17.60
N ILE A 63 -0.59 9.95 -17.19
CA ILE A 63 0.63 9.14 -17.21
C ILE A 63 0.60 8.20 -18.40
N LYS A 64 1.59 8.34 -19.28
CA LYS A 64 1.76 7.47 -20.44
C LYS A 64 2.06 6.04 -19.98
N THR A 65 1.19 5.10 -20.26
CA THR A 65 1.28 3.72 -19.81
C THR A 65 1.38 2.76 -20.99
N TYR A 66 2.47 2.02 -21.06
CA TYR A 66 2.68 0.92 -22.01
C TYR A 66 2.20 -0.37 -21.39
N ARG A 67 1.24 -1.03 -22.00
CA ARG A 67 0.61 -2.25 -21.48
C ARG A 67 0.69 -3.39 -22.46
N ILE A 68 0.88 -4.60 -21.94
CA ILE A 68 0.81 -5.84 -22.72
C ILE A 68 0.22 -6.96 -21.86
N ILE A 69 -0.56 -7.83 -22.49
CA ILE A 69 -1.05 -9.06 -21.85
C ILE A 69 -0.14 -10.22 -22.23
N GLN A 70 0.29 -11.01 -21.26
CA GLN A 70 1.10 -12.20 -21.47
C GLN A 70 0.50 -13.42 -20.77
N GLY A 71 0.47 -14.55 -21.48
CA GLY A 71 0.06 -15.83 -20.94
C GLY A 71 1.17 -16.50 -20.13
N LYS A 72 0.83 -17.11 -18.99
CA LYS A 72 1.70 -18.04 -18.26
C LYS A 72 1.18 -19.47 -18.34
N ILE A 73 2.09 -20.45 -18.37
CA ILE A 73 1.76 -21.86 -18.35
C ILE A 73 1.08 -22.21 -17.02
N PRO A 74 -0.04 -22.94 -17.02
CA PRO A 74 -0.70 -23.39 -15.79
C PRO A 74 0.26 -24.15 -14.86
N LYS A 75 0.00 -24.11 -13.55
CA LYS A 75 0.78 -24.80 -12.49
C LYS A 75 2.24 -24.32 -12.29
N THR A 76 2.71 -23.32 -13.04
CA THR A 76 4.09 -22.78 -12.89
C THR A 76 4.25 -21.74 -11.77
N GLY A 77 3.16 -21.34 -11.10
CA GLY A 77 3.18 -20.41 -9.97
C GLY A 77 3.84 -19.06 -10.26
N ASN A 78 4.56 -18.53 -9.29
CA ASN A 78 5.26 -17.25 -9.41
C ASN A 78 6.40 -17.26 -10.44
N ILE A 79 7.05 -18.40 -10.65
CA ILE A 79 8.14 -18.54 -11.64
C ILE A 79 7.60 -18.31 -13.04
N GLY A 80 6.48 -18.97 -13.38
CA GLY A 80 5.81 -18.77 -14.66
C GLY A 80 5.33 -17.34 -14.85
N THR A 81 4.85 -16.71 -13.79
CA THR A 81 4.47 -15.29 -13.79
C THR A 81 5.69 -14.40 -14.07
N ALA A 82 6.83 -14.64 -13.41
CA ALA A 82 8.04 -13.85 -13.61
C ALA A 82 8.62 -13.99 -15.04
N ILE A 83 8.57 -15.22 -15.60
CA ILE A 83 9.01 -15.47 -16.99
C ILE A 83 8.09 -14.77 -18.01
N ALA A 84 6.77 -14.87 -17.83
CA ALA A 84 5.79 -14.20 -18.69
C ALA A 84 5.93 -12.68 -18.58
N PHE A 85 6.08 -12.15 -17.36
CA PHE A 85 6.33 -10.74 -17.11
C PHE A 85 7.58 -10.24 -17.83
N ARG A 86 8.73 -10.94 -17.67
CA ARG A 86 9.97 -10.62 -18.38
C ARG A 86 9.77 -10.59 -19.89
N ARG A 87 9.07 -11.56 -20.46
CA ARG A 87 8.77 -11.65 -21.90
C ARG A 87 8.01 -10.43 -22.40
N GLY A 88 6.92 -10.08 -21.70
CA GLY A 88 6.12 -8.90 -22.03
C GLY A 88 6.90 -7.60 -21.87
N LEU A 89 7.67 -7.47 -20.79
CA LEU A 89 8.47 -6.27 -20.55
C LEU A 89 9.53 -6.05 -21.62
N ILE A 90 10.20 -7.12 -22.11
CA ILE A 90 11.16 -7.01 -23.23
C ILE A 90 10.48 -6.46 -24.49
N LYS A 91 9.23 -6.85 -24.78
CA LYS A 91 8.46 -6.31 -25.91
C LYS A 91 8.15 -4.82 -25.71
N ILE A 92 7.72 -4.42 -24.49
CA ILE A 92 7.52 -3.01 -24.14
C ILE A 92 8.82 -2.23 -24.33
N ILE A 93 9.96 -2.71 -23.80
CA ILE A 93 11.25 -2.02 -23.90
C ILE A 93 11.71 -1.88 -25.36
N LYS A 94 11.47 -2.87 -26.22
CA LYS A 94 11.75 -2.73 -27.67
C LYS A 94 10.91 -1.60 -28.30
N ASN A 95 9.68 -1.42 -27.86
CA ASN A 95 8.80 -0.36 -28.35
C ASN A 95 9.21 1.02 -27.83
N LEU A 96 9.68 1.09 -26.57
CA LEU A 96 10.16 2.33 -25.93
C LEU A 96 11.51 2.83 -26.48
N TYR A 97 12.43 1.91 -26.82
CA TYR A 97 13.86 2.17 -27.03
C TYR A 97 14.16 3.31 -28.00
N ASN A 98 13.35 3.46 -29.06
CA ASN A 98 13.54 4.52 -30.07
C ASN A 98 12.56 5.70 -29.92
N ARG A 99 11.76 5.73 -28.85
CA ARG A 99 10.68 6.71 -28.68
C ARG A 99 10.83 7.55 -27.45
N GLU A 100 11.48 7.03 -26.42
CA GLU A 100 11.55 7.63 -25.10
C GLU A 100 12.99 7.60 -24.58
N ASN A 101 13.47 8.74 -24.11
CA ASN A 101 14.68 8.80 -23.31
C ASN A 101 14.34 8.40 -21.87
N ILE A 102 15.08 7.46 -21.28
CA ILE A 102 14.88 7.01 -19.91
C ILE A 102 16.18 7.18 -19.13
N ASP A 103 16.10 7.81 -17.96
CA ASP A 103 17.25 8.05 -17.08
C ASP A 103 17.36 6.99 -15.99
N ILE A 104 16.21 6.47 -15.53
CA ILE A 104 16.12 5.52 -14.42
C ILE A 104 15.03 4.48 -14.65
N VAL A 105 15.28 3.23 -14.27
CA VAL A 105 14.26 2.17 -14.14
C VAL A 105 13.92 2.02 -12.66
N HIS A 106 12.64 2.17 -12.31
CA HIS A 106 12.14 1.94 -10.97
C HIS A 106 11.12 0.81 -10.93
N LEU A 107 11.51 -0.33 -10.38
CA LEU A 107 10.65 -1.48 -10.17
C LEU A 107 9.93 -1.38 -8.83
N HIS A 108 8.63 -1.61 -8.82
CA HIS A 108 7.85 -1.81 -7.60
C HIS A 108 7.51 -3.29 -7.40
N SER A 109 8.00 -3.85 -6.30
CA SER A 109 7.91 -5.25 -5.88
C SER A 109 8.64 -6.26 -6.78
N CYS A 110 9.58 -6.97 -6.17
CA CYS A 110 10.54 -7.81 -6.89
C CYS A 110 9.98 -9.14 -7.40
N ILE A 111 8.93 -9.70 -6.74
CA ILE A 111 8.53 -11.10 -6.90
C ILE A 111 8.22 -11.51 -8.35
N TRP A 112 7.58 -10.66 -9.14
CA TRP A 112 7.22 -10.96 -10.53
C TRP A 112 8.02 -10.14 -11.55
N GLY A 113 8.26 -8.87 -11.21
CA GLY A 113 8.93 -7.92 -12.11
C GLY A 113 10.45 -7.99 -12.10
N GLY A 114 11.07 -8.59 -11.05
CA GLY A 114 12.50 -8.48 -10.78
C GLY A 114 13.40 -8.85 -11.95
N ILE A 115 13.28 -10.07 -12.50
CA ILE A 115 14.11 -10.51 -13.64
C ILE A 115 13.84 -9.70 -14.93
N GLY A 116 12.61 -9.23 -15.07
CA GLY A 116 12.23 -8.36 -16.19
C GLY A 116 12.88 -7.00 -16.08
N ALA A 117 12.82 -6.36 -14.93
CA ALA A 117 13.42 -5.04 -14.67
C ALA A 117 14.95 -5.07 -14.80
N VAL A 118 15.62 -6.13 -14.31
CA VAL A 118 17.05 -6.33 -14.52
C VAL A 118 17.37 -6.44 -16.02
N SER A 119 16.55 -7.17 -16.79
CA SER A 119 16.73 -7.28 -18.24
C SER A 119 16.51 -5.94 -18.96
N ALA A 120 15.53 -5.13 -18.49
CA ALA A 120 15.25 -3.80 -19.01
C ALA A 120 16.41 -2.83 -18.74
N SER A 121 16.85 -2.73 -17.49
CA SER A 121 17.98 -1.90 -17.06
C SER A 121 19.25 -2.19 -17.86
N ARG A 122 19.61 -3.46 -18.01
CA ARG A 122 20.78 -3.87 -18.79
C ARG A 122 20.65 -3.52 -20.28
N LYS A 123 19.46 -3.73 -20.86
CA LYS A 123 19.23 -3.43 -22.28
C LYS A 123 19.27 -1.94 -22.57
N LEU A 124 18.77 -1.11 -21.67
CA LEU A 124 18.79 0.34 -21.77
C LEU A 124 20.10 0.97 -21.28
N ASN A 125 20.95 0.19 -20.60
CA ASN A 125 22.17 0.64 -19.93
C ASN A 125 21.92 1.79 -18.96
N ILE A 126 20.88 1.67 -18.11
CA ILE A 126 20.45 2.67 -17.12
C ILE A 126 20.29 2.06 -15.74
N PRO A 127 20.44 2.85 -14.65
CA PRO A 127 20.34 2.34 -13.28
C PRO A 127 18.95 1.74 -12.97
N LEU A 128 18.94 0.71 -12.10
CA LEU A 128 17.77 0.05 -11.58
C LEU A 128 17.60 0.35 -10.10
N VAL A 129 16.46 0.92 -9.72
CA VAL A 129 15.98 1.03 -8.35
C VAL A 129 14.85 0.01 -8.14
N ILE A 130 14.81 -0.64 -6.98
CA ILE A 130 13.71 -1.54 -6.58
C ILE A 130 13.15 -1.04 -5.26
N THR A 131 11.86 -0.67 -5.23
CA THR A 131 11.10 -0.49 -3.99
C THR A 131 10.28 -1.73 -3.71
N GLU A 132 10.48 -2.32 -2.52
CA GLU A 132 9.74 -3.50 -2.12
C GLU A 132 8.54 -3.14 -1.24
N HIS A 133 7.36 -3.71 -1.60
CA HIS A 133 6.09 -3.50 -0.92
C HIS A 133 5.42 -4.81 -0.52
N SER A 134 5.91 -5.94 -1.03
CA SER A 134 5.19 -7.21 -0.98
C SER A 134 5.28 -7.88 0.40
N SER A 135 4.13 -8.29 0.91
CA SER A 135 4.02 -9.17 2.07
C SER A 135 4.34 -10.64 1.78
N TYR A 136 4.68 -10.97 0.53
CA TYR A 136 4.92 -12.36 0.11
C TYR A 136 5.97 -13.06 0.96
N TYR A 137 7.05 -12.36 1.29
CA TYR A 137 8.22 -12.90 2.03
C TYR A 137 7.92 -13.34 3.46
N SER A 138 6.90 -12.78 4.07
CA SER A 138 6.47 -13.06 5.45
C SER A 138 5.28 -13.99 5.53
N ARG A 139 4.42 -14.01 4.50
CA ARG A 139 3.19 -14.80 4.49
C ARG A 139 3.37 -16.21 3.93
N TYR A 140 4.35 -16.41 3.05
CA TYR A 140 4.51 -17.65 2.30
C TYR A 140 5.94 -18.20 2.43
N ARG A 141 6.04 -19.52 2.43
CA ARG A 141 7.33 -20.18 2.32
C ARG A 141 7.88 -19.97 0.90
N VAL A 142 8.84 -19.06 0.77
CA VAL A 142 9.50 -18.76 -0.51
C VAL A 142 10.26 -20.01 -0.98
N LYS A 143 9.93 -20.50 -2.17
CA LYS A 143 10.58 -21.70 -2.76
C LYS A 143 12.04 -21.41 -3.13
N MET A 144 12.89 -22.44 -3.21
CA MET A 144 14.33 -22.27 -3.49
C MET A 144 14.60 -21.46 -4.76
N ILE A 145 13.93 -21.80 -5.87
CA ILE A 145 14.10 -21.09 -7.16
C ILE A 145 13.64 -19.62 -7.05
N GLU A 146 12.55 -19.35 -6.32
CA GLU A 146 12.09 -17.98 -6.08
C GLU A 146 13.12 -17.18 -5.28
N LYS A 147 13.77 -17.81 -4.26
CA LYS A 147 14.87 -17.19 -3.50
C LYS A 147 16.05 -16.83 -4.41
N LEU A 148 16.40 -17.68 -5.36
CA LEU A 148 17.47 -17.41 -6.33
C LEU A 148 17.11 -16.24 -7.24
N ILE A 149 15.89 -16.21 -7.77
CA ILE A 149 15.38 -15.10 -8.60
C ILE A 149 15.41 -13.79 -7.83
N LEU A 150 14.90 -13.79 -6.59
CA LEU A 150 14.90 -12.61 -5.73
C LEU A 150 16.33 -12.13 -5.44
N ARG A 151 17.22 -13.05 -5.04
CA ARG A 151 18.63 -12.73 -4.75
C ARG A 151 19.33 -12.14 -5.96
N TYR A 152 19.11 -12.72 -7.16
CA TYR A 152 19.65 -12.19 -8.40
C TYR A 152 19.13 -10.78 -8.69
N SER A 153 17.81 -10.56 -8.56
CA SER A 153 17.19 -9.27 -8.87
C SER A 153 17.63 -8.18 -7.89
N PHE A 154 17.60 -8.44 -6.59
CA PHE A 154 18.05 -7.49 -5.58
C PHE A 154 19.55 -7.18 -5.69
N LYS A 155 20.40 -8.19 -5.94
CA LYS A 155 21.84 -7.95 -6.14
C LYS A 155 22.14 -7.14 -7.40
N SER A 156 21.35 -7.32 -8.47
CA SER A 156 21.53 -6.58 -9.73
C SER A 156 21.03 -5.15 -9.67
N ALA A 157 20.19 -4.79 -8.69
CA ALA A 157 19.73 -3.41 -8.52
C ALA A 157 20.83 -2.50 -8.00
N ASN A 158 20.92 -1.29 -8.55
CA ASN A 158 21.84 -0.24 -8.06
C ASN A 158 21.42 0.23 -6.67
N LYS A 159 20.10 0.36 -6.41
CA LYS A 159 19.54 0.71 -5.12
C LYS A 159 18.31 -0.15 -4.80
N VAL A 160 18.17 -0.53 -3.53
CA VAL A 160 16.97 -1.19 -3.01
C VAL A 160 16.37 -0.33 -1.91
N ILE A 161 15.07 -0.13 -1.98
CA ILE A 161 14.25 0.63 -1.04
C ILE A 161 13.25 -0.33 -0.40
N SER A 162 13.06 -0.21 0.89
CA SER A 162 11.99 -0.85 1.65
C SER A 162 11.02 0.19 2.17
N VAL A 163 9.72 -0.14 2.22
CA VAL A 163 8.70 0.79 2.73
C VAL A 163 8.63 0.85 4.26
N SER A 164 9.33 -0.05 4.96
CA SER A 164 9.39 -0.08 6.43
C SER A 164 10.67 -0.74 6.94
N ASN A 165 11.01 -0.50 8.20
CA ASN A 165 12.14 -1.18 8.86
C ASN A 165 11.90 -2.69 8.98
N SER A 166 10.68 -3.10 9.35
CA SER A 166 10.31 -4.51 9.43
C SER A 166 10.50 -5.24 8.09
N LEU A 167 10.05 -4.63 6.98
CA LEU A 167 10.24 -5.22 5.66
C LEU A 167 11.73 -5.19 5.26
N ARG A 168 12.49 -4.15 5.62
CA ARG A 168 13.95 -4.09 5.42
C ARG A 168 14.64 -5.28 6.06
N GLU A 169 14.32 -5.61 7.30
CA GLU A 169 14.88 -6.78 8.00
C GLU A 169 14.57 -8.08 7.25
N ILE A 170 13.32 -8.26 6.79
CA ILE A 170 12.90 -9.45 6.04
C ILE A 170 13.71 -9.62 4.75
N ILE A 171 13.99 -8.54 4.01
CA ILE A 171 14.68 -8.60 2.72
C ILE A 171 16.20 -8.42 2.81
N SER A 172 16.74 -8.07 3.98
CA SER A 172 18.19 -7.87 4.23
C SER A 172 19.04 -9.09 3.89
N LYS A 173 18.47 -10.29 4.00
CA LYS A 173 19.09 -11.56 3.57
C LYS A 173 19.41 -11.64 2.07
N TYR A 174 18.81 -10.76 1.25
CA TYR A 174 19.06 -10.70 -0.19
C TYR A 174 20.02 -9.58 -0.58
N LYS A 175 20.01 -8.46 0.15
CA LYS A 175 20.89 -7.30 -0.05
C LYS A 175 21.08 -6.56 1.28
N SER A 176 22.30 -6.14 1.57
CA SER A 176 22.66 -5.51 2.86
C SER A 176 22.37 -4.00 2.90
N ASN A 177 22.58 -3.29 1.81
CA ASN A 177 22.36 -1.83 1.76
C ASN A 177 20.96 -1.51 1.21
N ILE A 178 20.00 -1.39 2.13
CA ILE A 178 18.60 -1.11 1.84
C ILE A 178 18.21 0.19 2.54
N GLU A 179 17.73 1.15 1.77
CA GLU A 179 17.19 2.40 2.30
C GLU A 179 15.71 2.23 2.67
N VAL A 180 15.24 2.93 3.69
CA VAL A 180 13.83 2.94 4.05
C VAL A 180 13.23 4.25 3.57
N ILE A 181 12.30 4.15 2.61
CA ILE A 181 11.48 5.26 2.13
C ILE A 181 10.03 4.79 2.20
N PRO A 182 9.21 5.36 3.09
CA PRO A 182 7.84 4.93 3.32
C PRO A 182 6.93 5.21 2.11
N ASN A 183 5.72 4.63 2.15
CA ASN A 183 4.66 5.06 1.24
C ASN A 183 4.20 6.47 1.59
N MET A 184 3.54 7.12 0.64
CA MET A 184 3.03 8.49 0.77
C MET A 184 1.52 8.53 0.93
N VAL A 185 1.03 9.67 1.41
CA VAL A 185 -0.40 10.02 1.46
C VAL A 185 -0.64 11.37 0.79
N ASP A 186 -1.80 11.50 0.15
CA ASP A 186 -2.25 12.75 -0.50
C ASP A 186 -2.84 13.70 0.55
N CYS A 187 -1.94 14.40 1.28
CA CYS A 187 -2.34 15.32 2.33
C CYS A 187 -3.17 16.50 1.80
N ASP A 188 -2.89 16.99 0.60
CA ASP A 188 -3.61 18.12 0.01
C ASP A 188 -5.07 17.75 -0.24
N LYS A 189 -5.32 16.56 -0.75
CA LYS A 189 -6.66 16.01 -0.93
C LYS A 189 -7.40 15.83 0.40
N VAL A 190 -6.72 15.30 1.42
CA VAL A 190 -7.27 15.17 2.78
C VAL A 190 -7.68 16.53 3.32
N LEU A 191 -6.80 17.52 3.28
CA LEU A 191 -7.07 18.89 3.74
C LEU A 191 -8.26 19.51 3.01
N SER A 192 -8.38 19.30 1.70
CA SER A 192 -9.50 19.81 0.90
C SER A 192 -10.86 19.27 1.36
N ILE A 193 -10.90 18.05 1.90
CA ILE A 193 -12.12 17.41 2.41
C ILE A 193 -12.43 17.90 3.81
N ILE A 194 -11.43 18.02 4.69
CA ILE A 194 -11.59 18.53 6.06
C ILE A 194 -12.10 19.97 6.05
N ASN A 195 -11.54 20.84 5.21
CA ASN A 195 -11.94 22.25 5.11
C ASN A 195 -13.39 22.41 4.64
N LYS A 196 -13.90 21.50 3.81
CA LYS A 196 -15.31 21.49 3.41
C LYS A 196 -16.25 21.08 4.54
N LYS A 197 -15.77 20.28 5.51
CA LYS A 197 -16.56 19.77 6.64
C LYS A 197 -16.74 20.81 7.73
N ASN A 198 -15.75 21.67 8.00
CA ASN A 198 -15.83 22.71 9.04
C ASN A 198 -17.02 23.67 8.90
N ASN A 199 -17.80 23.55 7.80
CA ASN A 199 -19.06 24.27 7.57
C ASN A 199 -20.34 23.51 7.97
N LEU A 200 -20.22 22.26 8.47
CA LEU A 200 -21.35 21.39 8.81
C LEU A 200 -21.10 20.78 10.20
N GLY A 201 -21.35 21.55 11.26
CA GLY A 201 -21.23 21.07 12.62
C GLY A 201 -22.21 19.92 12.90
N GLU A 202 -21.73 18.69 12.91
CA GLU A 202 -22.44 17.53 13.46
C GLU A 202 -21.65 17.01 14.66
N GLU A 203 -22.16 17.25 15.87
CA GLU A 203 -21.82 16.47 17.06
C GLU A 203 -22.42 15.08 16.89
N GLY A 204 -21.63 14.14 16.43
CA GLY A 204 -22.01 12.74 16.23
C GLY A 204 -21.60 11.85 17.39
N GLN A 205 -22.21 10.68 17.47
CA GLN A 205 -21.83 9.59 18.38
C GLN A 205 -20.35 9.24 18.24
N PHE A 206 -19.64 9.01 19.36
CA PHE A 206 -18.23 8.63 19.34
C PHE A 206 -18.00 7.37 18.51
N THR A 207 -17.10 7.45 17.51
CA THR A 207 -16.99 6.45 16.45
C THR A 207 -15.57 5.92 16.31
N PHE A 208 -15.44 4.59 16.39
CA PHE A 208 -14.26 3.86 15.94
C PHE A 208 -14.43 3.48 14.47
N LEU A 209 -13.36 3.54 13.69
CA LEU A 209 -13.33 3.14 12.28
C LEU A 209 -12.25 2.09 12.04
N SER A 210 -12.59 1.02 11.34
CA SER A 210 -11.62 0.12 10.72
C SER A 210 -11.86 0.06 9.22
N LEU A 211 -10.80 0.14 8.42
CA LEU A 211 -10.88 0.12 6.96
C LEU A 211 -9.83 -0.82 6.38
N CYS A 212 -10.29 -1.90 5.74
CA CYS A 212 -9.40 -2.87 5.09
C CYS A 212 -10.16 -3.78 4.12
N TYR A 213 -9.43 -4.54 3.30
CA TYR A 213 -10.03 -5.67 2.60
C TYR A 213 -10.30 -6.82 3.59
N LEU A 214 -11.57 -7.23 3.74
CA LEU A 214 -12.03 -8.12 4.81
C LEU A 214 -11.54 -9.57 4.60
N LYS A 215 -10.36 -9.86 5.16
CA LYS A 215 -9.71 -11.19 5.21
C LYS A 215 -9.31 -11.52 6.64
N LYS A 216 -9.22 -12.81 6.97
CA LYS A 216 -8.83 -13.31 8.31
C LYS A 216 -7.59 -12.65 8.91
N ASN A 217 -6.57 -12.40 8.06
CA ASN A 217 -5.33 -11.76 8.52
C ASN A 217 -5.47 -10.26 8.86
N LYS A 218 -6.64 -9.67 8.65
CA LYS A 218 -6.90 -8.27 9.04
C LYS A 218 -7.43 -8.13 10.47
N GLY A 219 -7.77 -9.25 11.13
CA GLY A 219 -8.10 -9.28 12.56
C GLY A 219 -9.38 -8.53 12.94
N VAL A 220 -10.28 -8.26 11.98
CA VAL A 220 -11.53 -7.53 12.25
C VAL A 220 -12.44 -8.30 13.21
N ASP A 221 -12.36 -9.62 13.23
CA ASP A 221 -13.00 -10.49 14.21
C ASP A 221 -12.54 -10.22 15.66
N ILE A 222 -11.22 -9.97 15.84
CA ILE A 222 -10.63 -9.56 17.12
C ILE A 222 -11.17 -8.19 17.56
N LEU A 223 -11.26 -7.24 16.63
CA LEU A 223 -11.82 -5.92 16.89
C LEU A 223 -13.31 -6.00 17.32
N ILE A 224 -14.13 -6.77 16.62
CA ILE A 224 -15.54 -6.95 16.94
C ILE A 224 -15.70 -7.56 18.34
N ARG A 225 -14.90 -8.56 18.70
CA ARG A 225 -14.90 -9.16 20.05
C ARG A 225 -14.48 -8.17 21.14
N ALA A 226 -13.38 -7.43 20.90
CA ALA A 226 -12.91 -6.39 21.81
C ALA A 226 -13.99 -5.30 21.99
N PHE A 227 -14.59 -4.81 20.90
CA PHE A 227 -15.66 -3.83 20.93
C PHE A 227 -16.89 -4.36 21.71
N SER A 228 -17.32 -5.58 21.47
CA SER A 228 -18.43 -6.19 22.20
C SER A 228 -18.16 -6.27 23.71
N THR A 229 -16.95 -6.67 24.10
CA THR A 229 -16.61 -6.81 25.54
C THR A 229 -16.64 -5.47 26.27
N TYR A 230 -16.19 -4.39 25.66
CA TYR A 230 -15.98 -3.11 26.33
C TYR A 230 -17.05 -2.04 26.04
N PHE A 231 -17.78 -2.16 24.91
CA PHE A 231 -18.69 -1.11 24.43
C PHE A 231 -20.12 -1.56 24.16
N ARG A 232 -20.46 -2.84 24.34
CA ARG A 232 -21.85 -3.30 24.16
C ARG A 232 -22.83 -2.51 25.06
N GLY A 233 -23.88 -1.93 24.45
CA GLY A 233 -24.89 -1.13 25.11
C GLY A 233 -24.45 0.28 25.49
N LYS A 234 -23.23 0.73 25.11
CA LYS A 234 -22.77 2.11 25.32
C LYS A 234 -23.04 2.95 24.07
N GLU A 235 -23.11 4.26 24.21
CA GLU A 235 -23.30 5.22 23.12
C GLU A 235 -21.99 5.42 22.30
N VAL A 236 -21.54 4.35 21.67
CA VAL A 236 -20.34 4.30 20.84
C VAL A 236 -20.64 3.48 19.60
N LYS A 237 -20.11 3.88 18.45
CA LYS A 237 -20.28 3.23 17.15
C LYS A 237 -18.97 2.63 16.65
N LEU A 238 -19.05 1.48 16.01
CA LEU A 238 -17.98 0.89 15.24
C LEU A 238 -18.35 0.88 13.75
N ILE A 239 -17.54 1.53 12.91
CA ILE A 239 -17.68 1.48 11.47
C ILE A 239 -16.62 0.52 10.90
N ILE A 240 -17.05 -0.46 10.10
CA ILE A 240 -16.21 -1.37 9.36
C ILE A 240 -16.39 -1.08 7.88
N ALA A 241 -15.37 -0.47 7.26
CA ALA A 241 -15.35 -0.13 5.85
C ALA A 241 -14.44 -1.09 5.08
N GLY A 242 -14.85 -1.41 3.87
CA GLY A 242 -14.20 -2.39 3.01
C GLY A 242 -15.11 -3.59 2.75
N ASP A 243 -14.67 -4.44 1.83
CA ASP A 243 -15.36 -5.67 1.47
C ASP A 243 -14.38 -6.83 1.36
N GLY A 244 -14.87 -8.07 1.33
CA GLY A 244 -14.03 -9.25 1.22
C GLY A 244 -14.71 -10.53 1.69
N PRO A 245 -14.01 -11.67 1.59
CA PRO A 245 -14.60 -12.99 1.86
C PRO A 245 -15.04 -13.20 3.31
N GLU A 246 -14.59 -12.40 4.26
CA GLU A 246 -14.98 -12.52 5.68
C GLU A 246 -16.20 -11.66 6.05
N ARG A 247 -16.76 -10.86 5.14
CA ARG A 247 -17.84 -9.92 5.44
C ARG A 247 -19.02 -10.60 6.15
N GLU A 248 -19.57 -11.64 5.55
CA GLU A 248 -20.71 -12.38 6.09
C GLU A 248 -20.41 -12.97 7.48
N ASN A 249 -19.20 -13.54 7.66
CA ASN A 249 -18.77 -14.08 8.96
C ASN A 249 -18.69 -12.98 10.04
N LEU A 250 -18.25 -11.78 9.68
CA LEU A 250 -18.11 -10.65 10.61
C LEU A 250 -19.47 -10.05 10.97
N GLU A 251 -20.40 -9.96 10.02
CA GLU A 251 -21.79 -9.54 10.28
C GLU A 251 -22.50 -10.54 11.21
N ASN A 252 -22.37 -11.84 10.97
CA ASN A 252 -22.90 -12.90 11.83
C ASN A 252 -22.29 -12.84 13.24
N LEU A 253 -20.97 -12.66 13.36
CA LEU A 253 -20.30 -12.50 14.65
C LEU A 253 -20.84 -11.30 15.43
N SER A 254 -21.09 -10.17 14.77
CA SER A 254 -21.66 -8.97 15.42
C SER A 254 -23.07 -9.22 15.93
N LYS A 255 -23.88 -10.02 15.20
CA LYS A 255 -25.22 -10.45 15.61
C LYS A 255 -25.18 -11.40 16.81
N GLU A 256 -24.31 -12.42 16.77
CA GLU A 256 -24.11 -13.39 17.86
C GLU A 256 -23.69 -12.70 19.17
N LEU A 257 -22.87 -11.66 19.08
CA LEU A 257 -22.40 -10.89 20.23
C LEU A 257 -23.39 -9.79 20.68
N GLY A 258 -24.53 -9.62 20.01
CA GLY A 258 -25.58 -8.66 20.36
C GLY A 258 -25.16 -7.19 20.22
N ILE A 259 -24.33 -6.88 19.21
CA ILE A 259 -23.82 -5.52 18.94
C ILE A 259 -24.11 -5.04 17.53
N LEU A 260 -24.95 -5.74 16.77
CA LEU A 260 -25.19 -5.41 15.35
C LEU A 260 -25.70 -3.98 15.16
N GLU A 261 -26.53 -3.47 16.07
CA GLU A 261 -27.05 -2.09 16.07
C GLU A 261 -25.94 -1.02 16.27
N GLN A 262 -24.81 -1.40 16.88
CA GLN A 262 -23.67 -0.52 17.12
C GLN A 262 -22.58 -0.63 16.04
N VAL A 263 -22.68 -1.62 15.13
CA VAL A 263 -21.67 -1.90 14.10
C VAL A 263 -22.24 -1.62 12.71
N GLU A 264 -21.62 -0.69 11.98
CA GLU A 264 -22.03 -0.37 10.61
C GLU A 264 -21.02 -0.92 9.60
N PHE A 265 -21.47 -1.79 8.69
CA PHE A 265 -20.68 -2.32 7.58
C PHE A 265 -20.93 -1.49 6.31
N LYS A 266 -19.96 -0.64 5.92
CA LYS A 266 -20.11 0.28 4.78
C LYS A 266 -19.83 -0.35 3.40
N GLY A 267 -19.24 -1.55 3.36
CA GLY A 267 -18.81 -2.16 2.11
C GLY A 267 -17.59 -1.46 1.49
N ALA A 268 -17.32 -1.77 0.23
CA ALA A 268 -16.22 -1.18 -0.53
C ALA A 268 -16.46 0.32 -0.76
N LEU A 269 -15.46 1.13 -0.47
CA LEU A 269 -15.49 2.58 -0.63
C LEU A 269 -14.51 3.02 -1.73
N ASN A 270 -14.89 4.05 -2.48
CA ASN A 270 -13.96 4.75 -3.36
C ASN A 270 -13.04 5.69 -2.56
N ARG A 271 -12.03 6.27 -3.22
CA ARG A 271 -10.99 7.06 -2.54
C ARG A 271 -11.54 8.28 -1.78
N ASP A 272 -12.53 8.95 -2.34
CA ASP A 272 -13.13 10.15 -1.74
C ASP A 272 -14.01 9.79 -0.54
N GLU A 273 -14.73 8.67 -0.64
CA GLU A 273 -15.51 8.11 0.47
C GLU A 273 -14.61 7.66 1.64
N VAL A 274 -13.43 7.09 1.34
CA VAL A 274 -12.44 6.72 2.36
C VAL A 274 -12.04 7.95 3.17
N TYR A 275 -11.64 9.04 2.53
CA TYR A 275 -11.27 10.25 3.27
C TYR A 275 -12.43 10.87 4.05
N LYS A 276 -13.65 10.82 3.49
CA LYS A 276 -14.85 11.31 4.22
C LYS A 276 -15.15 10.48 5.46
N VAL A 277 -15.10 9.15 5.38
CA VAL A 277 -15.36 8.30 6.55
C VAL A 277 -14.27 8.45 7.60
N MET A 278 -13.01 8.61 7.18
CA MET A 278 -11.89 8.88 8.09
C MET A 278 -12.01 10.24 8.78
N SER A 279 -12.42 11.30 8.07
CA SER A 279 -12.62 12.61 8.69
C SER A 279 -13.75 12.62 9.73
N ASN A 280 -14.71 11.68 9.63
CA ASN A 280 -15.90 11.58 10.50
C ASN A 280 -15.72 10.62 11.67
N CYS A 281 -14.65 9.85 11.76
CA CYS A 281 -14.39 9.02 12.93
C CYS A 281 -13.58 9.80 13.99
N ASN A 282 -13.60 9.27 15.21
CA ASN A 282 -12.76 9.76 16.30
C ASN A 282 -11.42 9.01 16.33
N ILE A 283 -11.46 7.68 16.27
CA ILE A 283 -10.29 6.82 16.39
C ILE A 283 -10.28 5.82 15.23
N PHE A 284 -9.13 5.63 14.61
CA PHE A 284 -8.92 4.61 13.59
C PHE A 284 -8.28 3.37 14.20
N VAL A 285 -8.78 2.16 13.88
CA VAL A 285 -8.29 0.89 14.43
C VAL A 285 -7.87 -0.05 13.30
N LEU A 286 -6.61 -0.53 13.34
CA LEU A 286 -6.06 -1.51 12.40
C LEU A 286 -5.55 -2.75 13.14
N PRO A 287 -6.38 -3.78 13.37
CA PRO A 287 -6.01 -4.97 14.15
C PRO A 287 -5.33 -6.05 13.31
N SER A 288 -4.67 -5.68 12.23
CA SER A 288 -4.06 -6.61 11.26
C SER A 288 -2.96 -7.45 11.90
N LYS A 289 -2.91 -8.75 11.55
CA LYS A 289 -1.84 -9.66 12.01
C LYS A 289 -0.50 -9.39 11.33
N PHE A 290 -0.50 -8.80 10.16
CA PHE A 290 0.71 -8.44 9.42
C PHE A 290 0.43 -7.30 8.43
N GLU A 291 1.30 -6.29 8.43
CA GLU A 291 1.38 -5.23 7.42
C GLU A 291 2.83 -5.03 6.98
N THR A 292 3.03 -4.74 5.70
CA THR A 292 4.34 -4.30 5.22
C THR A 292 4.62 -2.83 5.54
N PHE A 293 3.56 -2.03 5.62
CA PHE A 293 3.60 -0.62 5.98
C PHE A 293 2.32 -0.19 6.71
N GLY A 294 1.15 -0.28 6.08
CA GLY A 294 -0.10 0.18 6.66
C GLY A 294 -0.49 1.58 6.16
N VAL A 295 -0.67 1.73 4.84
CA VAL A 295 -1.04 3.02 4.21
C VAL A 295 -2.27 3.64 4.87
N VAL A 296 -3.25 2.83 5.26
CA VAL A 296 -4.48 3.31 5.93
C VAL A 296 -4.22 4.00 7.28
N LEU A 297 -3.11 3.66 7.97
CA LEU A 297 -2.70 4.36 9.21
C LEU A 297 -2.26 5.80 8.90
N ILE A 298 -1.41 5.98 7.90
CA ILE A 298 -1.00 7.33 7.52
C ILE A 298 -2.13 8.15 6.89
N GLU A 299 -3.13 7.50 6.30
CA GLU A 299 -4.36 8.15 5.84
C GLU A 299 -5.20 8.65 7.03
N ALA A 300 -5.33 7.86 8.10
CA ALA A 300 -6.00 8.28 9.32
C ALA A 300 -5.25 9.41 10.03
N LEU A 301 -3.91 9.29 10.17
CA LEU A 301 -3.07 10.34 10.74
C LEU A 301 -3.09 11.63 9.93
N ALA A 302 -3.16 11.57 8.59
CA ALA A 302 -3.33 12.74 7.74
C ALA A 302 -4.68 13.44 7.96
N ASN A 303 -5.72 12.69 8.39
CA ASN A 303 -7.00 13.24 8.84
C ASN A 303 -6.94 13.78 10.29
N GLY A 304 -5.80 13.70 10.97
CA GLY A 304 -5.62 14.09 12.36
C GLY A 304 -6.16 13.06 13.37
N LYS A 305 -6.50 11.85 12.92
CA LYS A 305 -7.13 10.86 13.80
C LYS A 305 -6.08 10.02 14.52
N PRO A 306 -6.16 9.91 15.86
CA PRO A 306 -5.32 8.97 16.58
C PRO A 306 -5.65 7.53 16.19
N VAL A 307 -4.64 6.65 16.25
CA VAL A 307 -4.75 5.29 15.74
C VAL A 307 -4.46 4.24 16.81
N ILE A 308 -5.15 3.10 16.72
CA ILE A 308 -4.80 1.89 17.46
C ILE A 308 -4.42 0.84 16.43
N SER A 309 -3.27 0.22 16.60
CA SER A 309 -2.86 -0.89 15.73
C SER A 309 -2.16 -1.98 16.50
N THR A 310 -2.13 -3.16 15.92
CA THR A 310 -1.30 -4.24 16.43
C THR A 310 0.18 -4.03 16.05
N ARG A 311 1.10 -4.65 16.80
CA ARG A 311 2.55 -4.71 16.47
C ARG A 311 2.80 -5.62 15.26
N ASN A 312 2.23 -5.24 14.11
CA ASN A 312 2.13 -6.06 12.90
C ASN A 312 3.29 -5.89 11.91
N GLY A 313 4.36 -5.23 12.32
CA GLY A 313 5.53 -4.90 11.51
C GLY A 313 5.46 -3.51 10.92
N GLY A 314 4.58 -3.24 9.96
CA GLY A 314 4.46 -1.93 9.32
C GLY A 314 4.00 -0.82 10.26
N ALA A 315 3.07 -1.11 11.17
CA ALA A 315 2.57 -0.16 12.15
C ALA A 315 3.65 0.30 13.15
N ASN A 316 4.66 -0.52 13.41
CA ASN A 316 5.71 -0.23 14.38
C ASN A 316 6.55 1.01 14.02
N ASP A 317 6.63 1.35 12.72
CA ASP A 317 7.34 2.53 12.22
C ASP A 317 6.45 3.80 12.21
N ILE A 318 5.14 3.65 12.36
CA ILE A 318 4.15 4.71 12.15
C ILE A 318 3.56 5.19 13.46
N VAL A 319 3.19 4.26 14.35
CA VAL A 319 2.48 4.56 15.60
C VAL A 319 3.48 4.90 16.71
N THR A 320 3.26 6.05 17.33
CA THR A 320 4.02 6.58 18.47
C THR A 320 3.05 6.99 19.58
N ASP A 321 3.56 7.26 20.78
CA ASP A 321 2.72 7.68 21.92
C ASP A 321 1.97 9.00 21.66
N GLU A 322 2.49 9.85 20.74
CA GLU A 322 1.83 11.11 20.39
C GLU A 322 0.67 10.93 19.40
N ASN A 323 0.57 9.77 18.73
CA ASN A 323 -0.43 9.59 17.67
C ASN A 323 -1.28 8.32 17.82
N GLY A 324 -1.02 7.48 18.85
CA GLY A 324 -1.81 6.27 19.03
C GLY A 324 -1.23 5.22 19.97
N ILE A 325 -1.79 4.02 19.92
CA ILE A 325 -1.44 2.90 20.80
C ILE A 325 -1.14 1.65 19.96
N LEU A 326 -0.04 0.95 20.29
CA LEU A 326 0.29 -0.36 19.76
C LEU A 326 -0.04 -1.47 20.77
N VAL A 327 -0.82 -2.46 20.31
CA VAL A 327 -1.19 -3.65 21.09
C VAL A 327 -0.59 -4.92 20.47
N ASP A 328 -0.61 -6.03 21.19
CA ASP A 328 -0.15 -7.30 20.66
C ASP A 328 -1.14 -7.92 19.65
N ILE A 329 -0.62 -8.77 18.76
CA ILE A 329 -1.43 -9.45 17.75
C ILE A 329 -2.34 -10.48 18.44
N ASP A 330 -3.62 -10.56 18.00
CA ASP A 330 -4.64 -11.46 18.54
C ASP A 330 -5.00 -11.21 20.04
N ASP A 331 -4.60 -10.08 20.60
CA ASP A 331 -4.90 -9.69 21.97
C ASP A 331 -6.22 -8.90 22.04
N ILE A 332 -7.32 -9.59 22.31
CA ILE A 332 -8.66 -9.01 22.44
C ILE A 332 -8.73 -8.05 23.65
N GLU A 333 -8.13 -8.45 24.77
CA GLU A 333 -8.18 -7.66 26.01
C GLU A 333 -7.35 -6.39 25.89
N GLY A 334 -6.09 -6.49 25.38
CA GLY A 334 -5.23 -5.35 25.15
C GLY A 334 -5.83 -4.37 24.14
N LEU A 335 -6.43 -4.88 23.05
CA LEU A 335 -7.12 -4.03 22.07
C LEU A 335 -8.32 -3.29 22.69
N GLY A 336 -9.13 -3.99 23.47
CA GLY A 336 -10.29 -3.38 24.15
C GLY A 336 -9.89 -2.32 25.18
N LYS A 337 -8.86 -2.59 25.98
CA LYS A 337 -8.28 -1.60 26.92
C LYS A 337 -7.75 -0.37 26.18
N ALA A 338 -6.94 -0.57 25.11
CA ALA A 338 -6.43 0.54 24.31
C ALA A 338 -7.56 1.40 23.70
N MET A 339 -8.68 0.79 23.28
CA MET A 339 -9.86 1.52 22.80
C MET A 339 -10.51 2.35 23.91
N VAL A 340 -10.60 1.82 25.13
CA VAL A 340 -11.13 2.55 26.31
C VAL A 340 -10.20 3.70 26.68
N ASP A 341 -8.90 3.43 26.84
CA ASP A 341 -7.90 4.40 27.27
C ASP A 341 -7.83 5.58 26.29
N LEU A 342 -7.74 5.27 24.98
CA LEU A 342 -7.66 6.32 23.96
C LEU A 342 -8.96 7.12 23.85
N LYS A 343 -10.11 6.50 24.11
CA LYS A 343 -11.40 7.23 24.19
C LYS A 343 -11.46 8.17 25.41
N LEU A 344 -11.00 7.72 26.57
CA LEU A 344 -10.97 8.54 27.80
C LEU A 344 -9.98 9.70 27.66
N ASP A 345 -8.84 9.45 27.07
CA ASP A 345 -7.77 10.40 26.86
C ASP A 345 -7.84 11.13 25.50
N TYR A 346 -8.97 11.03 24.78
CA TYR A 346 -9.10 11.55 23.41
C TYR A 346 -8.65 13.01 23.27
N ASN A 347 -8.98 13.86 24.23
CA ASN A 347 -8.62 15.28 24.24
C ASN A 347 -7.11 15.55 24.39
N LYS A 348 -6.30 14.55 24.75
CA LYS A 348 -4.84 14.67 24.78
C LYS A 348 -4.22 14.55 23.38
N TYR A 349 -4.97 13.98 22.41
CA TYR A 349 -4.53 13.80 21.03
C TYR A 349 -4.95 15.02 20.21
N ASN A 350 -3.99 15.87 19.91
CA ASN A 350 -4.22 17.07 19.11
C ASN A 350 -4.26 16.71 17.61
N GLU A 351 -5.44 16.82 17.00
CA GLU A 351 -5.65 16.47 15.59
C GLU A 351 -4.71 17.24 14.63
N GLU A 352 -4.39 18.50 14.94
CA GLU A 352 -3.50 19.32 14.11
C GLU A 352 -2.04 18.87 14.23
N GLU A 353 -1.57 18.55 15.44
CA GLU A 353 -0.21 18.03 15.66
C GLU A 353 -0.01 16.66 15.00
N ILE A 354 -0.98 15.75 15.15
CA ILE A 354 -0.98 14.45 14.48
C ILE A 354 -0.87 14.63 12.97
N ARG A 355 -1.72 15.50 12.40
CA ARG A 355 -1.73 15.78 10.96
C ARG A 355 -0.41 16.38 10.49
N ASN A 356 0.11 17.39 11.19
CA ASN A 356 1.35 18.04 10.85
C ASN A 356 2.55 17.09 10.91
N SER A 357 2.61 16.23 11.93
CA SER A 357 3.61 15.16 12.02
C SER A 357 3.52 14.21 10.82
N CYS A 358 2.31 13.80 10.43
CA CYS A 358 2.08 12.96 9.27
C CYS A 358 2.52 13.64 7.96
N ILE A 359 2.15 14.92 7.74
CA ILE A 359 2.53 15.71 6.56
C ILE A 359 4.06 15.79 6.43
N ASN A 360 4.75 16.04 7.52
CA ASN A 360 6.20 16.20 7.56
C ASN A 360 6.96 14.88 7.29
N LYS A 361 6.31 13.72 7.47
CA LYS A 361 6.94 12.41 7.27
C LYS A 361 6.48 11.72 5.99
N TYR A 362 5.20 11.83 5.63
CA TYR A 362 4.57 10.96 4.63
C TYR A 362 3.90 11.70 3.47
N SER A 363 3.97 13.05 3.40
CA SER A 363 3.38 13.78 2.28
C SER A 363 4.06 13.44 0.95
N LYS A 364 3.31 13.54 -0.14
CA LYS A 364 3.83 13.39 -1.52
C LYS A 364 5.14 14.15 -1.71
N LYS A 365 5.20 15.41 -1.26
CA LYS A 365 6.38 16.29 -1.40
C LYS A 365 7.62 15.72 -0.71
N ILE A 366 7.47 15.21 0.51
CA ILE A 366 8.60 14.67 1.30
C ILE A 366 9.11 13.37 0.66
N ILE A 367 8.21 12.44 0.36
CA ILE A 367 8.58 11.13 -0.21
C ILE A 367 9.17 11.30 -1.61
N THR A 368 8.60 12.17 -2.44
CA THR A 368 9.15 12.47 -3.77
C THR A 368 10.58 13.00 -3.68
N ARG A 369 10.87 13.94 -2.76
CA ARG A 369 12.23 14.45 -2.55
C ARG A 369 13.22 13.34 -2.14
N GLN A 370 12.80 12.39 -1.31
CA GLN A 370 13.66 11.25 -0.93
C GLN A 370 13.97 10.38 -2.14
N LEU A 371 12.97 10.11 -3.00
CA LEU A 371 13.17 9.36 -4.24
C LEU A 371 14.07 10.12 -5.24
N GLU A 372 13.87 11.42 -5.40
CA GLU A 372 14.70 12.29 -6.25
C GLU A 372 16.17 12.25 -5.84
N LYS A 373 16.43 12.28 -4.53
CA LYS A 373 17.79 12.15 -4.00
C LYS A 373 18.42 10.82 -4.44
N VAL A 374 17.70 9.70 -4.27
CA VAL A 374 18.17 8.37 -4.70
C VAL A 374 18.45 8.34 -6.21
N TYR A 375 17.57 8.91 -7.02
CA TYR A 375 17.74 8.91 -8.48
C TYR A 375 18.94 9.78 -8.91
N SER A 376 19.06 10.97 -8.36
CA SER A 376 20.17 11.90 -8.66
C SER A 376 21.52 11.28 -8.32
N GLU A 377 21.65 10.62 -7.15
CA GLU A 377 22.89 9.92 -6.76
C GLU A 377 23.31 8.81 -7.75
N LEU A 378 22.34 8.19 -8.42
CA LEU A 378 22.60 7.10 -9.38
C LEU A 378 22.90 7.63 -10.78
N ILE A 379 22.27 8.73 -11.18
CA ILE A 379 22.49 9.36 -12.50
C ILE A 379 23.82 10.08 -12.54
N CYS A 380 24.19 10.80 -11.46
CA CYS A 380 25.48 11.52 -11.39
C CYS A 380 26.72 10.60 -11.31
N LYS A 381 26.54 9.32 -11.00
CA LYS A 381 27.65 8.33 -10.96
C LYS A 381 27.92 7.65 -12.31
N LYS A 382 27.21 8.02 -13.37
CA LYS A 382 27.47 7.63 -14.76
C LYS A 382 28.47 8.58 -15.40
#